data_573d960ad28da454a728bee9a675bdd8
#
_entry.id   573d960ad28da454a728bee9a675bdd8
#
_cell.length_a   1.000
_cell.length_b   1.000
_cell.length_c   1.000
_cell.angle_alpha   90.00
_cell.angle_beta   90.00
_cell.angle_gamma   90.00
#
_symmetry.space_group_name_H-M   'P 1'
#
loop_
_entity.id
_entity.type
_entity.pdbx_description
1 polymer ?
#
loop_
_entity_poly.entity_id
_entity_poly.type
_entity_poly.pdbx_seq_one_letter_code
_entity_poly.pdbx_strand_id
1 'polypeptide(L)'
;MIDTKNKILIAGLILIFGSCIEPVSDDLWSVMIEKECGTSGYARDVHVENDIAYVAAGEGGAEIWDLSSGSVPTLLNAISLDDIGARKEISKIHYSSINNLLHLLEINERSYVFLLDDTSFNIQSPYGQYGAEDTRDFVVIDSADHFTYYSVIKKDHFLKWQRWVKTIFGDIFFWGDSQEPAIGSELDVGAVPTSLTAGGNYIIIGVGQLGIQIWRLIQLELDPVFVAAIDLKGAVESVNLIDDSALYVSRGTDGATYISLSDLNLNDLSSPFLNDPTAVHFADDLNVDHIAVKNDVAALSLGTKGIALYDVSDPDNPIERGIFPVGYAYKSEFWGESLVVCTREGLKIINIER
;
A
#
# COMPACT_ATOMS: atom_id res chain seq x y z
N MET A 1 27.26 -5.30 64.31
CA MET A 1 25.83 -5.66 64.46
C MET A 1 25.04 -4.73 63.63
N ILE A 2 24.62 -5.17 62.40
CA ILE A 2 23.85 -4.39 61.46
C ILE A 2 22.41 -4.35 61.96
N ASP A 3 21.92 -3.15 62.21
CA ASP A 3 20.61 -2.87 62.79
C ASP A 3 19.51 -3.49 61.92
N THR A 4 18.52 -4.10 62.53
CA THR A 4 17.41 -4.82 61.85
C THR A 4 16.62 -3.92 60.91
N LYS A 5 16.59 -2.61 61.15
CA LYS A 5 15.96 -1.61 60.30
C LYS A 5 16.64 -1.48 58.92
N ASN A 6 17.97 -1.60 58.89
CA ASN A 6 18.74 -1.53 57.65
C ASN A 6 18.57 -2.79 56.77
N LYS A 7 18.30 -3.95 57.39
CA LYS A 7 18.03 -5.20 56.67
C LYS A 7 16.68 -5.17 55.94
N ILE A 8 15.67 -4.54 56.55
CA ILE A 8 14.33 -4.40 55.94
C ILE A 8 14.38 -3.40 54.79
N LEU A 9 15.18 -2.32 54.92
CA LEU A 9 15.33 -1.34 53.83
C LEU A 9 16.05 -1.93 52.61
N ILE A 10 17.09 -2.74 52.81
CA ILE A 10 17.83 -3.43 51.75
C ILE A 10 16.95 -4.50 51.08
N ALA A 11 16.14 -5.25 51.83
CA ALA A 11 15.21 -6.23 51.29
C ALA A 11 14.07 -5.55 50.47
N GLY A 12 13.58 -4.40 50.94
CA GLY A 12 12.60 -3.59 50.19
C GLY A 12 13.18 -3.00 48.92
N LEU A 13 14.44 -2.56 48.90
CA LEU A 13 15.10 -2.04 47.70
C LEU A 13 15.34 -3.13 46.64
N ILE A 14 15.69 -4.34 47.06
CA ILE A 14 15.89 -5.49 46.13
C ILE A 14 14.56 -5.92 45.52
N LEU A 15 13.45 -5.82 46.25
CA LEU A 15 12.11 -6.12 45.72
C LEU A 15 11.62 -5.08 44.68
N ILE A 16 12.06 -3.82 44.82
CA ILE A 16 11.68 -2.76 43.85
C ILE A 16 12.50 -2.88 42.54
N PHE A 17 13.73 -3.36 42.59
CA PHE A 17 14.56 -3.58 41.40
C PHE A 17 14.33 -4.95 40.71
N GLY A 18 13.61 -5.86 41.35
CA GLY A 18 13.26 -7.16 40.79
C GLY A 18 11.98 -7.18 39.94
N SER A 19 11.31 -6.04 39.77
CA SER A 19 10.12 -5.94 38.93
C SER A 19 10.37 -5.25 37.57
N CYS A 20 11.57 -5.35 37.02
CA CYS A 20 11.67 -5.30 35.56
C CYS A 20 11.00 -6.59 35.07
N ILE A 21 9.73 -6.53 34.72
CA ILE A 21 9.09 -7.53 33.89
C ILE A 21 9.87 -7.44 32.58
N GLU A 22 10.83 -8.35 32.36
CA GLU A 22 11.33 -8.61 31.04
C GLU A 22 10.09 -8.99 30.21
N PRO A 23 9.83 -8.37 29.05
CA PRO A 23 8.74 -8.83 28.20
C PRO A 23 8.95 -10.32 28.00
N VAL A 24 7.91 -11.10 28.27
CA VAL A 24 7.96 -12.56 28.11
C VAL A 24 8.33 -12.78 26.66
N SER A 25 9.48 -13.41 26.38
CA SER A 25 9.99 -13.64 25.03
C SER A 25 9.02 -14.43 24.13
N ASP A 26 8.04 -15.08 24.76
CA ASP A 26 6.99 -15.87 24.09
C ASP A 26 5.92 -15.00 23.41
N ASP A 27 5.89 -13.68 23.66
CA ASP A 27 4.93 -12.76 23.03
C ASP A 27 5.46 -12.08 21.77
N LEU A 28 6.76 -12.22 21.48
CA LEU A 28 7.39 -11.65 20.28
C LEU A 28 7.38 -12.67 19.15
N TRP A 29 7.05 -12.18 17.96
CA TRP A 29 7.21 -12.99 16.74
C TRP A 29 8.68 -13.01 16.32
N SER A 30 9.03 -13.99 15.49
CA SER A 30 10.32 -14.01 14.82
C SER A 30 10.16 -13.88 13.32
N VAL A 31 11.20 -13.35 12.65
CA VAL A 31 11.24 -13.28 11.19
C VAL A 31 12.50 -13.94 10.67
N MET A 32 12.34 -14.68 9.58
CA MET A 32 13.44 -15.26 8.84
C MET A 32 13.40 -14.77 7.39
N ILE A 33 14.49 -14.17 6.92
CA ILE A 33 14.64 -13.86 5.50
C ILE A 33 14.91 -15.17 4.76
N GLU A 34 13.92 -15.66 4.02
CA GLU A 34 14.03 -16.93 3.28
C GLU A 34 14.73 -16.75 1.95
N LYS A 35 14.44 -15.66 1.25
CA LYS A 35 14.97 -15.38 -0.08
C LYS A 35 15.28 -13.89 -0.22
N GLU A 36 16.31 -13.59 -1.01
CA GLU A 36 16.66 -12.22 -1.39
C GLU A 36 16.98 -12.18 -2.88
N CYS A 37 16.61 -11.10 -3.56
CA CYS A 37 17.06 -10.82 -4.92
C CYS A 37 17.33 -9.32 -5.09
N GLY A 38 18.47 -9.00 -5.69
CA GLY A 38 18.83 -7.63 -6.02
C GLY A 38 18.11 -7.16 -7.27
N THR A 39 17.49 -5.98 -7.21
CA THR A 39 16.91 -5.28 -8.37
C THR A 39 17.92 -4.33 -9.01
N SER A 40 17.70 -3.94 -10.26
CA SER A 40 18.61 -3.02 -10.98
C SER A 40 18.59 -1.57 -10.47
N GLY A 41 17.57 -1.24 -9.65
CA GLY A 41 17.45 0.02 -8.90
C GLY A 41 16.81 -0.27 -7.55
N TYR A 42 16.43 0.77 -6.82
CA TYR A 42 15.72 0.58 -5.55
C TYR A 42 14.33 -0.01 -5.79
N ALA A 43 13.99 -1.13 -5.14
CA ALA A 43 12.63 -1.64 -5.15
C ALA A 43 11.72 -0.65 -4.40
N ARG A 44 10.88 0.08 -5.15
CA ARG A 44 10.00 1.12 -4.60
C ARG A 44 8.64 0.59 -4.23
N ASP A 45 8.14 -0.31 -5.08
CA ASP A 45 6.81 -0.88 -4.96
C ASP A 45 6.82 -2.31 -5.50
N VAL A 46 5.92 -3.12 -5.02
CA VAL A 46 5.69 -4.48 -5.51
C VAL A 46 4.21 -4.75 -5.58
N HIS A 47 3.80 -5.46 -6.61
CA HIS A 47 2.50 -6.11 -6.73
C HIS A 47 2.74 -7.60 -6.91
N VAL A 48 2.14 -8.41 -6.04
CA VAL A 48 2.29 -9.87 -6.07
C VAL A 48 0.99 -10.51 -6.54
N GLU A 49 1.05 -11.19 -7.66
CA GLU A 49 -0.08 -11.96 -8.15
C GLU A 49 0.34 -13.42 -8.41
N ASN A 50 -0.33 -14.35 -7.77
CA ASN A 50 0.08 -15.76 -7.70
C ASN A 50 1.51 -15.88 -7.14
N ASP A 51 2.43 -16.46 -7.91
CA ASP A 51 3.84 -16.63 -7.54
C ASP A 51 4.75 -15.60 -8.22
N ILE A 52 4.19 -14.59 -8.85
CA ILE A 52 4.93 -13.57 -9.60
C ILE A 52 4.93 -12.25 -8.85
N ALA A 53 6.11 -11.67 -8.64
CA ALA A 53 6.28 -10.32 -8.15
C ALA A 53 6.59 -9.37 -9.31
N TYR A 54 5.76 -8.36 -9.47
CA TYR A 54 5.96 -7.22 -10.35
C TYR A 54 6.54 -6.09 -9.52
N VAL A 55 7.71 -5.59 -9.88
CA VAL A 55 8.51 -4.69 -9.04
C VAL A 55 8.76 -3.37 -9.75
N ALA A 56 8.42 -2.27 -9.12
CA ALA A 56 8.89 -0.95 -9.51
C ALA A 56 10.33 -0.78 -9.02
N ALA A 57 11.30 -0.98 -9.90
CA ALA A 57 12.72 -1.00 -9.57
C ALA A 57 13.37 0.40 -9.65
N GLY A 58 12.60 1.47 -9.41
CA GLY A 58 13.10 2.84 -9.40
C GLY A 58 13.76 3.23 -10.72
N GLU A 59 15.02 3.63 -10.67
CA GLU A 59 15.83 3.98 -11.86
C GLU A 59 16.09 2.78 -12.77
N GLY A 60 15.93 1.56 -12.28
CA GLY A 60 16.02 0.31 -13.06
C GLY A 60 14.81 0.05 -13.96
N GLY A 61 13.70 0.78 -13.78
CA GLY A 61 12.45 0.58 -14.50
C GLY A 61 11.51 -0.38 -13.78
N ALA A 62 11.09 -1.47 -14.44
CA ALA A 62 10.25 -2.50 -13.85
C ALA A 62 10.86 -3.90 -14.03
N GLU A 63 10.69 -4.76 -13.05
CA GLU A 63 11.21 -6.13 -13.06
C GLU A 63 10.11 -7.13 -12.69
N ILE A 64 10.15 -8.32 -13.27
CA ILE A 64 9.18 -9.38 -13.05
C ILE A 64 9.92 -10.60 -12.57
N TRP A 65 9.56 -11.10 -11.39
CA TRP A 65 10.27 -12.17 -10.68
C TRP A 65 9.34 -13.33 -10.35
N ASP A 66 9.80 -14.57 -10.61
CA ASP A 66 9.16 -15.78 -10.09
C ASP A 66 9.66 -16.05 -8.66
N LEU A 67 8.75 -15.97 -7.70
CA LEU A 67 9.02 -16.20 -6.28
C LEU A 67 9.00 -17.69 -5.91
N SER A 68 8.33 -18.53 -6.70
CA SER A 68 8.18 -19.97 -6.43
C SER A 68 9.48 -20.74 -6.66
N SER A 69 10.37 -20.21 -7.50
CA SER A 69 11.57 -20.90 -7.92
C SER A 69 12.61 -21.00 -6.79
N GLY A 70 12.97 -22.23 -6.42
CA GLY A 70 14.14 -22.60 -5.60
C GLY A 70 14.36 -21.74 -4.34
N SER A 71 15.66 -21.57 -4.00
CA SER A 71 16.10 -20.76 -2.84
C SER A 71 16.30 -19.26 -3.18
N VAL A 72 16.31 -18.90 -4.45
CA VAL A 72 16.45 -17.51 -4.93
C VAL A 72 15.38 -17.28 -6.00
N PRO A 73 14.62 -16.15 -5.93
CA PRO A 73 13.70 -15.78 -6.99
C PRO A 73 14.39 -15.69 -8.35
N THR A 74 13.67 -16.04 -9.41
CA THR A 74 14.20 -16.00 -10.78
C THR A 74 13.67 -14.76 -11.50
N LEU A 75 14.56 -13.93 -12.03
CA LEU A 75 14.17 -12.81 -12.89
C LEU A 75 13.62 -13.35 -14.21
N LEU A 76 12.35 -13.08 -14.49
CA LEU A 76 11.66 -13.48 -15.71
C LEU A 76 11.83 -12.43 -16.81
N ASN A 77 11.70 -11.15 -16.45
CA ASN A 77 11.89 -10.03 -17.38
C ASN A 77 12.31 -8.76 -16.64
N ALA A 78 13.04 -7.89 -17.34
CA ALA A 78 13.39 -6.55 -16.91
C ALA A 78 13.02 -5.56 -18.04
N ILE A 79 12.28 -4.52 -17.69
CA ILE A 79 11.77 -3.48 -18.59
C ILE A 79 12.44 -2.17 -18.19
N SER A 80 13.37 -1.69 -19.02
CA SER A 80 14.14 -0.48 -18.73
C SER A 80 13.29 0.79 -18.83
N LEU A 81 13.77 1.90 -18.28
CA LEU A 81 13.13 3.21 -18.45
C LEU A 81 12.99 3.60 -19.93
N ASP A 82 13.98 3.25 -20.77
CA ASP A 82 13.95 3.51 -22.21
C ASP A 82 12.83 2.72 -22.91
N ASP A 83 12.62 1.44 -22.51
CA ASP A 83 11.54 0.61 -23.04
C ASP A 83 10.16 1.16 -22.65
N ILE A 84 10.05 1.72 -21.44
CA ILE A 84 8.85 2.38 -20.93
C ILE A 84 8.62 3.74 -21.61
N GLY A 85 9.69 4.41 -22.01
CA GLY A 85 9.70 5.80 -22.44
C GLY A 85 9.64 6.79 -21.26
N ALA A 86 10.01 6.31 -20.05
CA ALA A 86 10.10 7.10 -18.83
C ALA A 86 11.47 7.80 -18.72
N ARG A 87 11.52 8.93 -18.01
CA ARG A 87 12.72 9.72 -17.78
C ARG A 87 13.21 9.73 -16.36
N LYS A 88 12.34 9.35 -15.44
CA LYS A 88 12.58 9.30 -14.00
C LYS A 88 12.32 7.88 -13.49
N GLU A 89 12.48 7.69 -12.20
CA GLU A 89 12.25 6.40 -11.56
C GLU A 89 10.78 5.96 -11.61
N ILE A 90 10.56 4.67 -11.72
CA ILE A 90 9.25 4.05 -11.55
C ILE A 90 9.00 3.86 -10.05
N SER A 91 7.91 4.44 -9.56
CA SER A 91 7.60 4.51 -8.13
C SER A 91 6.45 3.61 -7.70
N LYS A 92 5.58 3.22 -8.64
CA LYS A 92 4.45 2.31 -8.35
C LYS A 92 4.19 1.39 -9.53
N ILE A 93 3.71 0.18 -9.20
CA ILE A 93 3.42 -0.87 -10.17
C ILE A 93 2.14 -1.60 -9.79
N HIS A 94 1.37 -1.99 -10.79
CA HIS A 94 0.23 -2.89 -10.66
C HIS A 94 0.10 -3.73 -11.91
N TYR A 95 -0.18 -5.01 -11.75
CA TYR A 95 -0.48 -5.91 -12.86
C TYR A 95 -1.90 -6.44 -12.74
N SER A 96 -2.58 -6.55 -13.86
CA SER A 96 -3.90 -7.15 -14.00
C SER A 96 -3.81 -8.41 -14.84
N SER A 97 -3.92 -9.58 -14.22
CA SER A 97 -3.96 -10.86 -14.95
C SER A 97 -5.23 -11.04 -15.77
N ILE A 98 -6.33 -10.40 -15.37
CA ILE A 98 -7.61 -10.42 -16.11
C ILE A 98 -7.41 -9.86 -17.52
N ASN A 99 -6.54 -8.87 -17.65
CA ASN A 99 -6.33 -8.12 -18.88
C ASN A 99 -4.90 -8.22 -19.44
N ASN A 100 -3.97 -8.86 -18.72
CA ASN A 100 -2.53 -8.92 -18.99
C ASN A 100 -1.89 -7.51 -19.10
N LEU A 101 -2.38 -6.57 -18.28
CA LEU A 101 -1.92 -5.19 -18.30
C LEU A 101 -1.00 -4.86 -17.13
N LEU A 102 0.16 -4.32 -17.46
CA LEU A 102 1.10 -3.75 -16.52
C LEU A 102 0.93 -2.24 -16.46
N HIS A 103 0.60 -1.72 -15.29
CA HIS A 103 0.48 -0.31 -14.98
C HIS A 103 1.68 0.16 -14.19
N LEU A 104 2.33 1.23 -14.64
CA LEU A 104 3.54 1.80 -14.05
C LEU A 104 3.33 3.29 -13.79
N LEU A 105 3.79 3.79 -12.65
CA LEU A 105 3.80 5.22 -12.34
C LEU A 105 5.23 5.73 -12.29
N GLU A 106 5.53 6.68 -13.16
CA GLU A 106 6.76 7.46 -13.09
C GLU A 106 6.61 8.57 -12.04
N ILE A 107 7.58 8.70 -11.16
CA ILE A 107 7.52 9.63 -10.02
C ILE A 107 7.27 11.08 -10.46
N ASN A 108 6.23 11.71 -9.92
CA ASN A 108 5.81 13.07 -10.21
C ASN A 108 5.51 13.32 -11.71
N GLU A 109 5.18 12.28 -12.44
CA GLU A 109 4.83 12.31 -13.85
C GLU A 109 3.50 11.57 -14.04
N ARG A 110 3.33 10.92 -15.15
CA ARG A 110 2.12 10.16 -15.53
C ARG A 110 2.34 8.66 -15.42
N SER A 111 1.28 7.91 -15.57
CA SER A 111 1.33 6.46 -15.61
C SER A 111 1.41 5.96 -17.06
N TYR A 112 2.02 4.77 -17.19
CA TYR A 112 2.14 4.03 -18.43
C TYR A 112 1.39 2.71 -18.30
N VAL A 113 0.84 2.21 -19.40
CA VAL A 113 0.19 0.91 -19.43
C VAL A 113 0.68 0.12 -20.63
N PHE A 114 1.05 -1.13 -20.39
CA PHE A 114 1.58 -2.05 -21.37
C PHE A 114 0.80 -3.35 -21.35
N LEU A 115 0.55 -3.91 -22.53
CA LEU A 115 0.15 -5.29 -22.66
C LEU A 115 1.38 -6.17 -22.53
N LEU A 116 1.35 -7.14 -21.63
CA LEU A 116 2.37 -8.15 -21.52
C LEU A 116 1.96 -9.44 -22.24
N ASP A 117 2.93 -10.16 -22.74
CA ASP A 117 2.77 -11.56 -23.11
C ASP A 117 2.65 -12.41 -21.83
N ASP A 118 1.64 -13.23 -21.75
CA ASP A 118 1.32 -14.03 -20.56
C ASP A 118 2.34 -15.14 -20.21
N THR A 119 3.23 -15.44 -21.14
CA THR A 119 4.24 -16.49 -20.97
C THR A 119 5.66 -15.96 -20.86
N SER A 120 6.01 -14.98 -21.67
CA SER A 120 7.35 -14.39 -21.70
C SER A 120 7.48 -13.09 -20.91
N PHE A 121 6.36 -12.50 -20.49
CA PHE A 121 6.27 -11.19 -19.82
C PHE A 121 6.89 -10.05 -20.61
N ASN A 122 7.10 -10.23 -21.90
CA ASN A 122 7.58 -9.17 -22.80
C ASN A 122 6.46 -8.17 -23.11
N ILE A 123 6.83 -6.91 -23.25
CA ILE A 123 5.91 -5.88 -23.77
C ILE A 123 5.52 -6.24 -25.19
N GLN A 124 4.23 -6.49 -25.41
CA GLN A 124 3.67 -6.70 -26.75
C GLN A 124 3.36 -5.38 -27.45
N SER A 125 2.79 -4.44 -26.71
CA SER A 125 2.56 -3.08 -27.21
C SER A 125 2.39 -2.09 -26.08
N PRO A 126 2.76 -0.81 -26.26
CA PRO A 126 2.35 0.25 -25.35
C PRO A 126 0.86 0.53 -25.55
N TYR A 127 0.08 0.46 -24.46
CA TYR A 127 -1.34 0.80 -24.52
C TYR A 127 -1.60 2.28 -24.37
N GLY A 128 -0.78 3.00 -23.63
CA GLY A 128 -0.95 4.44 -23.50
C GLY A 128 -0.36 5.03 -22.24
N GLN A 129 -0.63 6.30 -22.07
CA GLN A 129 -0.27 7.09 -20.91
C GLN A 129 -1.55 7.58 -20.24
N TYR A 130 -1.58 7.55 -18.90
CA TYR A 130 -2.72 7.95 -18.08
C TYR A 130 -2.34 8.97 -17.04
N GLY A 131 -3.37 9.53 -16.40
CA GLY A 131 -3.17 10.55 -15.40
C GLY A 131 -2.71 11.86 -16.00
N ALA A 132 -1.95 12.61 -15.22
CA ALA A 132 -1.35 13.88 -15.60
C ALA A 132 0.03 13.99 -14.98
N GLU A 133 0.77 15.03 -15.33
CA GLU A 133 1.97 15.41 -14.58
C GLU A 133 1.63 15.58 -13.09
N ASP A 134 2.55 15.16 -12.23
CA ASP A 134 2.42 15.17 -10.78
C ASP A 134 1.34 14.21 -10.21
N THR A 135 1.07 13.09 -10.92
CA THR A 135 0.32 11.95 -10.37
C THR A 135 1.09 11.40 -9.16
N ARG A 136 0.38 11.19 -8.06
CA ARG A 136 0.95 10.70 -6.79
C ARG A 136 0.72 9.24 -6.58
N ASP A 137 -0.48 8.81 -6.93
CA ASP A 137 -0.91 7.45 -6.70
C ASP A 137 -2.00 7.07 -7.69
N PHE A 138 -2.20 5.77 -7.89
CA PHE A 138 -3.27 5.25 -8.71
C PHE A 138 -3.80 3.92 -8.16
N VAL A 139 -5.01 3.57 -8.55
CA VAL A 139 -5.59 2.24 -8.36
C VAL A 139 -6.35 1.85 -9.63
N VAL A 140 -6.35 0.56 -9.92
CA VAL A 140 -7.08 -0.01 -11.06
C VAL A 140 -8.16 -0.93 -10.51
N ILE A 141 -9.38 -0.76 -11.00
CA ILE A 141 -10.50 -1.66 -10.73
C ILE A 141 -10.77 -2.43 -12.02
N ASP A 142 -10.45 -3.71 -12.00
CA ASP A 142 -10.54 -4.60 -13.16
C ASP A 142 -11.83 -5.40 -13.18
N SER A 143 -12.31 -5.65 -14.39
CA SER A 143 -13.32 -6.66 -14.68
C SER A 143 -13.03 -7.33 -16.03
N ALA A 144 -13.79 -8.38 -16.36
CA ALA A 144 -13.58 -9.14 -17.58
C ALA A 144 -13.81 -8.33 -18.87
N ASP A 145 -14.63 -7.30 -18.82
CA ASP A 145 -15.07 -6.50 -19.98
C ASP A 145 -14.60 -5.04 -19.96
N HIS A 146 -14.10 -4.58 -18.81
CA HIS A 146 -13.56 -3.23 -18.67
C HIS A 146 -12.58 -3.14 -17.51
N PHE A 147 -11.79 -2.08 -17.46
CA PHE A 147 -11.11 -1.63 -16.25
C PHE A 147 -11.31 -0.13 -16.07
N THR A 148 -11.25 0.32 -14.83
CA THR A 148 -11.29 1.74 -14.48
C THR A 148 -10.02 2.09 -13.73
N TYR A 149 -9.29 3.06 -14.27
CA TYR A 149 -8.09 3.61 -13.69
C TYR A 149 -8.46 4.89 -12.93
N TYR A 150 -8.16 4.94 -11.64
CA TYR A 150 -8.28 6.12 -10.80
C TYR A 150 -6.90 6.61 -10.41
N SER A 151 -6.68 7.91 -10.45
CA SER A 151 -5.42 8.52 -10.04
C SER A 151 -5.65 9.81 -9.27
N VAL A 152 -4.73 10.12 -8.36
CA VAL A 152 -4.73 11.39 -7.64
C VAL A 152 -3.56 12.26 -8.09
N ILE A 153 -3.88 13.53 -8.39
CA ILE A 153 -2.97 14.52 -8.95
C ILE A 153 -2.68 15.57 -7.88
N LYS A 154 -1.41 15.73 -7.52
CA LYS A 154 -1.00 16.65 -6.45
C LYS A 154 -1.18 18.11 -6.84
N LYS A 155 -0.68 18.49 -8.02
CA LYS A 155 -0.61 19.90 -8.47
C LYS A 155 -1.98 20.57 -8.52
N ASP A 156 -2.97 19.84 -9.02
CA ASP A 156 -4.31 20.36 -9.28
C ASP A 156 -5.33 19.91 -8.22
N HIS A 157 -4.92 19.08 -7.24
CA HIS A 157 -5.75 18.50 -6.21
C HIS A 157 -6.93 17.69 -6.74
N PHE A 158 -6.72 16.95 -7.83
CA PHE A 158 -7.78 16.21 -8.49
C PHE A 158 -7.71 14.70 -8.24
N LEU A 159 -8.88 14.10 -8.12
CA LEU A 159 -9.13 12.70 -8.45
C LEU A 159 -9.49 12.64 -9.93
N LYS A 160 -8.68 11.97 -10.71
CA LYS A 160 -8.96 11.67 -12.13
C LYS A 160 -9.30 10.20 -12.29
N TRP A 161 -10.22 9.91 -13.18
CA TRP A 161 -10.54 8.54 -13.53
C TRP A 161 -10.82 8.38 -15.01
N GLN A 162 -10.57 7.16 -15.53
CA GLN A 162 -10.75 6.79 -16.92
C GLN A 162 -11.21 5.33 -16.98
N ARG A 163 -12.28 5.06 -17.71
CA ARG A 163 -12.78 3.72 -17.96
C ARG A 163 -12.44 3.26 -19.35
N TRP A 164 -12.01 2.01 -19.44
CA TRP A 164 -11.64 1.34 -20.67
C TRP A 164 -12.48 0.09 -20.83
N VAL A 165 -13.08 -0.10 -22.01
CA VAL A 165 -14.01 -1.19 -22.27
C VAL A 165 -13.42 -2.09 -23.35
N LYS A 166 -13.48 -3.41 -23.15
CA LYS A 166 -13.10 -4.40 -24.18
C LYS A 166 -14.08 -4.40 -25.34
N THR A 167 -13.57 -4.58 -26.56
CA THR A 167 -14.42 -4.77 -27.73
C THR A 167 -15.10 -6.13 -27.71
N ILE A 168 -16.13 -6.25 -28.54
CA ILE A 168 -16.77 -7.54 -28.87
C ILE A 168 -15.81 -8.55 -29.51
N PHE A 169 -14.63 -8.11 -29.98
CA PHE A 169 -13.59 -8.94 -30.58
C PHE A 169 -12.50 -9.37 -29.58
N GLY A 170 -12.67 -9.01 -28.31
CA GLY A 170 -11.71 -9.36 -27.24
C GLY A 170 -10.53 -8.39 -27.09
N ASP A 171 -10.38 -7.44 -28.02
CA ASP A 171 -9.34 -6.42 -27.90
C ASP A 171 -9.75 -5.37 -26.89
N ILE A 172 -8.80 -4.83 -26.13
CA ILE A 172 -9.04 -3.69 -25.25
C ILE A 172 -9.07 -2.45 -26.13
N PHE A 173 -10.15 -1.69 -26.04
CA PHE A 173 -10.20 -0.44 -26.75
C PHE A 173 -9.22 0.57 -26.22
N PHE A 174 -8.48 1.09 -27.16
CA PHE A 174 -7.80 2.35 -26.98
C PHE A 174 -8.79 3.50 -26.89
N TRP A 175 -8.49 4.35 -25.99
CA TRP A 175 -8.95 5.68 -25.98
C TRP A 175 -8.44 6.44 -27.19
N GLY A 176 -9.29 6.83 -28.10
CA GLY A 176 -8.87 7.64 -29.23
C GLY A 176 -9.53 7.37 -30.56
N ASP A 177 -10.48 6.47 -30.67
CA ASP A 177 -11.34 6.52 -31.81
C ASP A 177 -12.37 7.63 -31.59
N SER A 178 -12.38 8.56 -32.52
CA SER A 178 -12.98 9.88 -32.51
C SER A 178 -14.50 9.93 -32.39
N GLN A 179 -15.16 8.87 -31.97
CA GLN A 179 -16.62 8.77 -31.95
C GLN A 179 -17.27 8.54 -30.60
N GLU A 180 -16.51 8.05 -29.57
CA GLU A 180 -17.03 7.99 -28.22
C GLU A 180 -16.04 8.68 -27.28
N PRO A 181 -16.44 9.74 -26.58
CA PRO A 181 -15.58 10.33 -25.56
C PRO A 181 -15.33 9.26 -24.51
N ALA A 182 -14.08 9.05 -24.15
CA ALA A 182 -13.75 8.28 -23.00
C ALA A 182 -14.57 8.80 -21.83
N ILE A 183 -15.19 7.88 -21.17
CA ILE A 183 -15.90 8.19 -19.96
C ILE A 183 -14.81 8.40 -18.91
N GLY A 184 -14.54 9.62 -18.58
CA GLY A 184 -13.57 10.03 -17.60
C GLY A 184 -13.83 11.46 -17.17
N SER A 185 -13.57 11.73 -15.91
CA SER A 185 -13.76 13.05 -15.33
C SER A 185 -12.64 13.36 -14.35
N GLU A 186 -12.64 14.57 -13.88
CA GLU A 186 -11.78 15.01 -12.77
C GLU A 186 -12.65 15.70 -11.72
N LEU A 187 -12.39 15.37 -10.45
CA LEU A 187 -13.10 15.91 -9.30
C LEU A 187 -12.09 16.58 -8.38
N ASP A 188 -12.35 17.81 -8.02
CA ASP A 188 -11.55 18.54 -7.04
C ASP A 188 -11.75 17.92 -5.65
N VAL A 189 -10.66 17.41 -5.07
CA VAL A 189 -10.67 16.88 -3.71
C VAL A 189 -10.44 17.97 -2.64
N GLY A 190 -10.17 19.21 -3.07
CA GLY A 190 -10.02 20.37 -2.18
C GLY A 190 -8.79 20.32 -1.26
N ALA A 191 -7.91 19.33 -1.41
CA ALA A 191 -6.74 19.12 -0.59
C ALA A 191 -5.64 18.41 -1.39
N VAL A 192 -4.39 18.46 -0.92
CA VAL A 192 -3.25 17.76 -1.55
C VAL A 192 -3.37 16.26 -1.32
N PRO A 193 -3.68 15.45 -2.36
CA PRO A 193 -3.76 14.02 -2.20
C PRO A 193 -2.36 13.40 -2.11
N THR A 194 -2.23 12.36 -1.29
CA THR A 194 -0.97 11.64 -1.04
C THR A 194 -1.04 10.19 -1.48
N SER A 195 -2.19 9.56 -1.31
CA SER A 195 -2.37 8.13 -1.57
C SER A 195 -3.81 7.80 -1.96
N LEU A 196 -4.01 6.62 -2.50
CA LEU A 196 -5.29 6.17 -3.03
C LEU A 196 -5.44 4.66 -2.85
N THR A 197 -6.62 4.22 -2.40
CA THR A 197 -7.04 2.81 -2.45
C THR A 197 -8.50 2.72 -2.89
N ALA A 198 -8.89 1.57 -3.41
CA ALA A 198 -10.27 1.31 -3.76
C ALA A 198 -10.64 -0.14 -3.43
N GLY A 199 -11.89 -0.36 -3.04
CA GLY A 199 -12.46 -1.68 -2.79
C GLY A 199 -13.95 -1.57 -2.61
N GLY A 200 -14.67 -2.64 -2.96
CA GLY A 200 -16.12 -2.68 -2.91
C GLY A 200 -16.77 -1.52 -3.66
N ASN A 201 -17.44 -0.68 -2.89
CA ASN A 201 -18.12 0.50 -3.43
C ASN A 201 -17.44 1.81 -3.05
N TYR A 202 -16.16 1.80 -2.62
CA TYR A 202 -15.50 2.98 -2.12
C TYR A 202 -14.16 3.24 -2.78
N ILE A 203 -13.82 4.52 -2.88
CA ILE A 203 -12.48 5.04 -3.09
C ILE A 203 -12.11 5.81 -1.83
N ILE A 204 -10.93 5.55 -1.30
CA ILE A 204 -10.38 6.26 -0.15
C ILE A 204 -9.16 7.03 -0.60
N ILE A 205 -9.12 8.31 -0.29
CA ILE A 205 -8.02 9.22 -0.66
C ILE A 205 -7.37 9.71 0.61
N GLY A 206 -6.07 9.50 0.75
CA GLY A 206 -5.24 10.18 1.73
C GLY A 206 -5.01 11.62 1.30
N VAL A 207 -5.25 12.59 2.20
CA VAL A 207 -5.10 14.03 1.92
C VAL A 207 -4.12 14.69 2.89
N GLY A 208 -3.03 14.02 3.16
CA GLY A 208 -1.94 14.50 3.99
C GLY A 208 -2.39 14.90 5.40
N GLN A 209 -2.14 16.15 5.79
CA GLN A 209 -2.50 16.69 7.11
C GLN A 209 -4.02 16.80 7.38
N LEU A 210 -4.85 16.65 6.37
CA LEU A 210 -6.32 16.73 6.51
C LEU A 210 -6.97 15.34 6.66
N GLY A 211 -6.15 14.29 6.85
CA GLY A 211 -6.63 12.93 7.07
C GLY A 211 -7.02 12.22 5.79
N ILE A 212 -8.26 11.71 5.71
CA ILE A 212 -8.76 10.93 4.57
C ILE A 212 -10.10 11.45 4.06
N GLN A 213 -10.37 11.15 2.78
CA GLN A 213 -11.68 11.33 2.17
C GLN A 213 -12.21 9.98 1.67
N ILE A 214 -13.51 9.77 1.85
CA ILE A 214 -14.25 8.59 1.42
C ILE A 214 -15.21 9.00 0.30
N TRP A 215 -15.09 8.35 -0.84
CA TRP A 215 -15.90 8.56 -2.02
C TRP A 215 -16.61 7.26 -2.37
N ARG A 216 -17.89 7.31 -2.69
CA ARG A 216 -18.68 6.13 -3.07
C ARG A 216 -18.72 5.98 -4.58
N LEU A 217 -18.46 4.75 -5.05
CA LEU A 217 -18.68 4.32 -6.42
C LEU A 217 -20.16 3.94 -6.59
N ILE A 218 -20.82 4.57 -7.55
CA ILE A 218 -22.18 4.23 -7.92
C ILE A 218 -22.12 3.42 -9.21
N GLN A 219 -22.61 2.18 -9.19
CA GLN A 219 -22.45 1.22 -10.30
C GLN A 219 -22.91 1.72 -11.68
N LEU A 220 -23.89 2.62 -11.72
CA LEU A 220 -24.47 3.16 -12.96
C LEU A 220 -23.93 4.57 -13.30
N GLU A 221 -23.38 5.25 -12.31
CA GLU A 221 -22.77 6.57 -12.47
C GLU A 221 -21.26 6.38 -12.39
N LEU A 222 -20.54 6.99 -13.32
CA LEU A 222 -19.09 6.81 -13.38
C LEU A 222 -18.35 7.75 -12.44
N ASP A 223 -18.99 8.87 -12.05
CA ASP A 223 -18.39 9.83 -11.14
C ASP A 223 -18.53 9.35 -9.69
N PRO A 224 -17.42 9.20 -8.96
CA PRO A 224 -17.47 8.96 -7.52
C PRO A 224 -18.19 10.10 -6.79
N VAL A 225 -18.96 9.77 -5.76
CA VAL A 225 -19.67 10.73 -4.93
C VAL A 225 -18.97 10.87 -3.58
N PHE A 226 -18.60 12.10 -3.21
CA PHE A 226 -18.05 12.38 -1.90
C PHE A 226 -19.05 11.99 -0.80
N VAL A 227 -18.58 11.22 0.19
CA VAL A 227 -19.42 10.70 1.28
C VAL A 227 -18.98 11.26 2.63
N ALA A 228 -17.69 11.20 2.93
CA ALA A 228 -17.19 11.65 4.21
C ALA A 228 -15.71 12.07 4.13
N ALA A 229 -15.31 12.91 5.08
CA ALA A 229 -13.92 13.17 5.40
C ALA A 229 -13.70 12.92 6.89
N ILE A 230 -12.55 12.31 7.21
CA ILE A 230 -12.12 12.02 8.58
C ILE A 230 -10.80 12.73 8.81
N ASP A 231 -10.80 13.69 9.74
CA ASP A 231 -9.58 14.34 10.19
C ASP A 231 -8.78 13.38 11.08
N LEU A 232 -7.57 13.08 10.67
CA LEU A 232 -6.66 12.20 11.40
C LEU A 232 -5.44 12.99 11.87
N LYS A 233 -5.01 12.74 13.09
CA LYS A 233 -3.76 13.31 13.60
C LYS A 233 -2.58 12.80 12.76
N GLY A 234 -1.72 13.71 12.29
CA GLY A 234 -0.54 13.41 11.48
C GLY A 234 -0.80 13.50 9.98
N ALA A 235 0.24 13.27 9.20
CA ALA A 235 0.16 13.31 7.75
C ALA A 235 -0.10 11.91 7.18
N VAL A 236 -1.20 11.71 6.48
CA VAL A 236 -1.49 10.45 5.79
C VAL A 236 -0.49 10.24 4.65
N GLU A 237 0.26 9.14 4.71
CA GLU A 237 1.23 8.72 3.69
C GLU A 237 0.69 7.60 2.81
N SER A 238 0.00 6.61 3.40
CA SER A 238 -0.66 5.55 2.64
C SER A 238 -2.01 5.16 3.24
N VAL A 239 -2.88 4.65 2.38
CA VAL A 239 -4.18 4.08 2.74
C VAL A 239 -4.29 2.67 2.17
N ASN A 240 -4.83 1.73 2.95
CA ASN A 240 -5.04 0.36 2.52
C ASN A 240 -6.40 -0.14 3.01
N LEU A 241 -7.28 -0.48 2.08
CA LEU A 241 -8.63 -0.99 2.34
C LEU A 241 -8.64 -2.51 2.19
N ILE A 242 -9.00 -3.22 3.26
CA ILE A 242 -9.06 -4.66 3.33
C ILE A 242 -10.54 -5.10 3.42
N ASP A 243 -10.91 -6.08 2.59
CA ASP A 243 -12.24 -6.70 2.58
C ASP A 243 -13.39 -5.68 2.61
N ASP A 244 -13.21 -4.55 1.91
CA ASP A 244 -14.18 -3.46 1.75
C ASP A 244 -14.67 -2.80 3.05
N SER A 245 -14.09 -3.15 4.19
CA SER A 245 -14.56 -2.69 5.50
C SER A 245 -13.48 -2.22 6.46
N ALA A 246 -12.31 -2.81 6.42
CA ALA A 246 -11.20 -2.50 7.31
C ALA A 246 -10.20 -1.55 6.62
N LEU A 247 -10.12 -0.31 7.07
CA LEU A 247 -9.20 0.68 6.54
C LEU A 247 -8.01 0.84 7.47
N TYR A 248 -6.82 0.65 6.94
CA TYR A 248 -5.56 0.92 7.61
C TYR A 248 -4.87 2.12 6.96
N VAL A 249 -4.41 3.05 7.80
CA VAL A 249 -3.83 4.33 7.37
C VAL A 249 -2.46 4.51 8.02
N SER A 250 -1.41 4.73 7.22
CA SER A 250 -0.13 5.19 7.75
C SER A 250 -0.15 6.72 7.88
N ARG A 251 0.35 7.23 9.01
CA ARG A 251 0.34 8.64 9.34
C ARG A 251 1.76 9.23 9.52
N GLY A 252 2.72 8.66 8.81
CA GLY A 252 4.12 9.07 8.93
C GLY A 252 4.60 8.97 10.38
N THR A 253 5.11 10.07 10.93
CA THR A 253 5.66 10.14 12.29
C THR A 253 4.63 9.98 13.41
N ASP A 254 3.37 9.96 13.10
CA ASP A 254 2.27 9.75 14.05
C ASP A 254 1.74 8.31 14.02
N GLY A 255 2.47 7.38 13.40
CA GLY A 255 2.19 5.95 13.45
C GLY A 255 1.15 5.49 12.45
N ALA A 256 0.21 4.68 12.92
CA ALA A 256 -0.82 4.04 12.12
C ALA A 256 -2.21 4.20 12.74
N THR A 257 -3.24 3.99 11.92
CA THR A 257 -4.64 4.03 12.35
C THR A 257 -5.42 2.93 11.68
N TYR A 258 -6.28 2.27 12.43
CA TYR A 258 -7.34 1.42 11.93
C TYR A 258 -8.70 2.12 12.02
N ILE A 259 -9.53 1.97 11.00
CA ILE A 259 -10.91 2.48 10.95
C ILE A 259 -11.81 1.39 10.38
N SER A 260 -12.88 1.05 11.10
CA SER A 260 -13.95 0.19 10.59
C SER A 260 -14.92 1.04 9.77
N LEU A 261 -15.00 0.83 8.45
CA LEU A 261 -15.96 1.55 7.61
C LEU A 261 -17.41 1.13 7.91
N SER A 262 -17.63 -0.08 8.44
CA SER A 262 -18.95 -0.56 8.81
C SER A 262 -19.56 0.20 10.01
N ASP A 263 -18.70 0.78 10.84
CA ASP A 263 -19.12 1.54 12.03
C ASP A 263 -19.41 3.02 11.69
N LEU A 264 -19.07 3.44 10.48
CA LEU A 264 -19.35 4.77 9.99
C LEU A 264 -20.74 4.84 9.35
N ASN A 265 -21.52 5.87 9.69
CA ASN A 265 -22.81 6.12 9.03
C ASN A 265 -22.60 6.82 7.67
N LEU A 266 -22.01 6.11 6.71
CA LEU A 266 -21.70 6.64 5.37
C LEU A 266 -22.96 6.91 4.49
N ASN A 267 -24.15 6.66 4.99
CA ASN A 267 -25.41 6.98 4.31
C ASN A 267 -25.99 8.35 4.74
N ASP A 268 -25.49 8.91 5.83
CA ASP A 268 -25.91 10.22 6.30
C ASP A 268 -25.00 11.32 5.73
N LEU A 269 -25.39 11.87 4.59
CA LEU A 269 -24.66 12.96 3.94
C LEU A 269 -24.91 14.34 4.58
N SER A 270 -25.70 14.42 5.65
CA SER A 270 -26.01 15.71 6.33
C SER A 270 -24.83 16.22 7.17
N SER A 271 -23.91 15.33 7.56
CA SER A 271 -22.70 15.67 8.30
C SER A 271 -21.49 14.89 7.76
N PRO A 272 -20.94 15.31 6.61
CA PRO A 272 -19.88 14.57 5.94
C PRO A 272 -18.51 14.67 6.64
N PHE A 273 -18.36 15.59 7.60
CA PHE A 273 -17.11 15.73 8.36
C PHE A 273 -17.22 14.95 9.67
N LEU A 274 -16.53 13.83 9.73
CA LEU A 274 -16.50 12.99 10.91
C LEU A 274 -15.27 13.36 11.74
N ASN A 275 -15.51 13.78 12.98
CA ASN A 275 -14.46 13.76 13.98
C ASN A 275 -14.20 12.29 14.33
N ASP A 276 -12.97 11.92 14.53
CA ASP A 276 -12.39 10.60 14.71
C ASP A 276 -12.89 9.82 15.99
N PRO A 277 -14.17 9.38 16.09
CA PRO A 277 -14.64 8.70 17.30
C PRO A 277 -14.42 7.18 17.27
N THR A 278 -14.03 6.62 16.12
CA THR A 278 -13.94 5.16 15.93
C THR A 278 -12.57 4.70 15.42
N ALA A 279 -11.62 5.63 15.28
CA ALA A 279 -10.28 5.29 14.83
C ALA A 279 -9.42 4.76 15.98
N VAL A 280 -8.80 3.64 15.77
CA VAL A 280 -7.83 3.03 16.69
C VAL A 280 -6.43 3.43 16.26
N HIS A 281 -5.73 4.20 17.08
CA HIS A 281 -4.35 4.62 16.82
C HIS A 281 -3.37 3.63 17.43
N PHE A 282 -2.31 3.32 16.71
CA PHE A 282 -1.24 2.45 17.18
C PHE A 282 0.09 2.82 16.51
N ALA A 283 1.18 2.30 17.04
CA ALA A 283 2.53 2.58 16.54
C ALA A 283 2.90 4.09 16.57
N ASP A 284 2.34 4.86 17.51
CA ASP A 284 2.44 6.34 17.55
C ASP A 284 3.87 6.89 17.71
N ASP A 285 4.84 6.08 18.09
CA ASP A 285 6.27 6.40 18.21
C ASP A 285 7.10 5.97 16.99
N LEU A 286 6.45 5.41 15.97
CA LEU A 286 7.08 4.94 14.73
C LEU A 286 6.77 5.89 13.57
N ASN A 287 7.75 6.02 12.65
CA ASN A 287 7.50 6.65 11.35
C ASN A 287 7.06 5.57 10.38
N VAL A 288 5.78 5.55 10.04
CA VAL A 288 5.16 4.53 9.20
C VAL A 288 4.93 5.07 7.79
N ASP A 289 5.66 4.53 6.82
CA ASP A 289 5.55 4.95 5.42
C ASP A 289 4.45 4.16 4.68
N HIS A 290 4.31 2.87 4.99
CA HIS A 290 3.33 1.97 4.35
C HIS A 290 2.85 0.90 5.31
N ILE A 291 1.63 0.39 5.09
CA ILE A 291 1.03 -0.72 5.85
C ILE A 291 0.53 -1.77 4.86
N ALA A 292 0.94 -3.02 5.06
CA ALA A 292 0.33 -4.19 4.43
C ALA A 292 -0.39 -5.01 5.50
N VAL A 293 -1.59 -5.48 5.20
CA VAL A 293 -2.37 -6.29 6.14
C VAL A 293 -2.88 -7.54 5.45
N LYS A 294 -2.74 -8.67 6.14
CA LYS A 294 -3.33 -9.94 5.71
C LYS A 294 -3.70 -10.78 6.92
N ASN A 295 -4.92 -11.28 6.93
CA ASN A 295 -5.46 -12.01 8.09
C ASN A 295 -5.29 -11.15 9.37
N ASP A 296 -4.59 -11.71 10.36
CA ASP A 296 -4.37 -11.09 11.66
C ASP A 296 -3.02 -10.36 11.77
N VAL A 297 -2.32 -10.11 10.67
CA VAL A 297 -0.99 -9.48 10.66
C VAL A 297 -1.02 -8.16 9.92
N ALA A 298 -0.55 -7.10 10.57
CA ALA A 298 -0.17 -5.86 9.93
C ALA A 298 1.36 -5.73 9.92
N ALA A 299 1.91 -5.48 8.72
CA ALA A 299 3.32 -5.20 8.51
C ALA A 299 3.49 -3.73 8.13
N LEU A 300 4.20 -2.99 8.96
CA LEU A 300 4.46 -1.57 8.80
C LEU A 300 5.87 -1.36 8.25
N SER A 301 5.99 -0.68 7.12
CA SER A 301 7.29 -0.28 6.56
C SER A 301 7.77 1.00 7.22
N LEU A 302 8.98 0.97 7.81
CA LEU A 302 9.52 2.02 8.68
C LEU A 302 10.78 2.68 8.12
N GLY A 303 11.00 2.62 6.81
CA GLY A 303 12.22 3.13 6.20
C GLY A 303 13.47 2.49 6.81
N THR A 304 14.36 3.28 7.40
CA THR A 304 15.64 2.82 7.95
C THR A 304 15.53 1.85 9.13
N LYS A 305 14.39 1.79 9.80
CA LYS A 305 14.16 0.84 10.90
C LYS A 305 13.73 -0.55 10.41
N GLY A 306 13.46 -0.72 9.13
CA GLY A 306 12.98 -1.96 8.54
C GLY A 306 11.48 -2.08 8.62
N ILE A 307 10.97 -3.16 9.21
CA ILE A 307 9.53 -3.41 9.37
C ILE A 307 9.15 -3.59 10.83
N ALA A 308 7.93 -3.19 11.20
CA ALA A 308 7.29 -3.61 12.44
C ALA A 308 6.12 -4.56 12.13
N LEU A 309 5.94 -5.57 12.97
CA LEU A 309 4.82 -6.50 12.88
C LEU A 309 3.86 -6.28 14.05
N TYR A 310 2.59 -6.23 13.72
CA TYR A 310 1.49 -6.11 14.69
C TYR A 310 0.50 -7.26 14.52
N ASP A 311 0.05 -7.80 15.62
CA ASP A 311 -1.11 -8.67 15.69
C ASP A 311 -2.37 -7.79 15.69
N VAL A 312 -3.18 -7.96 14.67
CA VAL A 312 -4.43 -7.23 14.45
C VAL A 312 -5.63 -8.17 14.44
N SER A 313 -5.53 -9.32 15.10
CA SER A 313 -6.64 -10.26 15.31
C SER A 313 -7.80 -9.60 16.07
N ASP A 314 -7.48 -8.67 16.95
CA ASP A 314 -8.39 -7.70 17.53
C ASP A 314 -7.98 -6.30 16.99
N PRO A 315 -8.62 -5.80 15.94
CA PRO A 315 -8.20 -4.52 15.34
C PRO A 315 -8.47 -3.31 16.24
N ASP A 316 -9.30 -3.45 17.26
CA ASP A 316 -9.53 -2.43 18.29
C ASP A 316 -8.40 -2.38 19.31
N ASN A 317 -7.51 -3.39 19.35
CA ASN A 317 -6.40 -3.48 20.26
C ASN A 317 -5.16 -4.09 19.58
N PRO A 318 -4.53 -3.42 18.60
CA PRO A 318 -3.35 -3.89 17.90
C PRO A 318 -2.15 -4.09 18.85
N ILE A 319 -1.49 -5.24 18.76
CA ILE A 319 -0.38 -5.60 19.66
C ILE A 319 0.92 -5.66 18.85
N GLU A 320 1.92 -4.86 19.22
CA GLU A 320 3.26 -4.96 18.64
C GLU A 320 3.90 -6.32 18.92
N ARG A 321 4.39 -6.97 17.88
CA ARG A 321 5.05 -8.27 17.92
C ARG A 321 6.54 -8.21 17.60
N GLY A 322 7.04 -7.03 17.27
CA GLY A 322 8.45 -6.74 17.11
C GLY A 322 8.79 -5.83 15.95
N ILE A 323 10.00 -5.27 16.00
CA ILE A 323 10.61 -4.45 14.94
C ILE A 323 11.84 -5.19 14.42
N PHE A 324 11.90 -5.36 13.09
CA PHE A 324 12.89 -6.22 12.42
C PHE A 324 13.71 -5.43 11.40
N PRO A 325 15.04 -5.37 11.55
CA PRO A 325 15.93 -4.64 10.66
C PRO A 325 16.17 -5.42 9.36
N VAL A 326 15.34 -5.19 8.36
CA VAL A 326 15.42 -5.83 7.05
C VAL A 326 16.11 -4.95 5.98
N GLY A 327 16.78 -3.89 6.39
CA GLY A 327 17.27 -2.84 5.52
C GLY A 327 16.28 -1.68 5.43
N TYR A 328 16.45 -0.78 4.44
CA TYR A 328 15.51 0.33 4.23
C TYR A 328 14.24 -0.19 3.56
N ALA A 329 13.15 -0.33 4.31
CA ALA A 329 11.87 -0.81 3.80
C ALA A 329 11.03 0.37 3.24
N TYR A 330 10.68 0.30 1.94
CA TYR A 330 9.78 1.26 1.29
C TYR A 330 8.33 0.83 1.39
N LYS A 331 8.06 -0.40 0.99
CA LYS A 331 6.73 -1.00 0.94
C LYS A 331 6.83 -2.49 1.16
N SER A 332 5.73 -3.10 1.54
CA SER A 332 5.62 -4.56 1.64
C SER A 332 4.27 -5.04 1.13
N GLU A 333 4.22 -6.29 0.66
CA GLU A 333 3.02 -6.98 0.22
C GLU A 333 3.09 -8.46 0.61
N PHE A 334 1.95 -9.07 0.94
CA PHE A 334 1.89 -10.47 1.33
C PHE A 334 1.86 -11.41 0.12
N TRP A 335 2.73 -12.40 0.14
CA TRP A 335 2.73 -13.54 -0.76
C TRP A 335 2.47 -14.83 0.05
N GLY A 336 1.26 -15.37 -0.06
CA GLY A 336 0.86 -16.45 0.84
C GLY A 336 0.95 -16.02 2.30
N GLU A 337 1.68 -16.76 3.13
CA GLU A 337 1.95 -16.41 4.53
C GLU A 337 3.29 -15.64 4.69
N SER A 338 4.05 -15.48 3.60
CA SER A 338 5.29 -14.73 3.58
C SER A 338 5.04 -13.26 3.24
N LEU A 339 5.97 -12.40 3.63
CA LEU A 339 5.96 -10.98 3.32
C LEU A 339 7.08 -10.66 2.32
N VAL A 340 6.73 -10.03 1.21
CA VAL A 340 7.69 -9.46 0.24
C VAL A 340 7.94 -8.01 0.61
N VAL A 341 9.18 -7.66 0.93
CA VAL A 341 9.58 -6.31 1.34
C VAL A 341 10.44 -5.67 0.27
N CYS A 342 10.03 -4.51 -0.19
CA CYS A 342 10.79 -3.65 -1.09
C CYS A 342 11.85 -2.89 -0.33
N THR A 343 13.12 -3.07 -0.69
CA THR A 343 14.25 -2.41 -0.04
C THR A 343 15.17 -1.70 -1.04
N ARG A 344 16.16 -0.98 -0.53
CA ARG A 344 17.22 -0.39 -1.39
C ARG A 344 18.08 -1.43 -2.09
N GLU A 345 18.21 -2.58 -1.46
CA GLU A 345 19.02 -3.69 -1.98
C GLU A 345 18.24 -4.58 -2.95
N GLY A 346 16.92 -4.41 -3.05
CA GLY A 346 16.00 -5.24 -3.84
C GLY A 346 14.87 -5.82 -3.01
N LEU A 347 14.39 -7.00 -3.34
CA LEU A 347 13.33 -7.70 -2.62
C LEU A 347 13.89 -8.61 -1.53
N LYS A 348 13.21 -8.64 -0.39
CA LYS A 348 13.39 -9.65 0.67
C LYS A 348 12.08 -10.36 0.93
N ILE A 349 12.11 -11.68 0.84
CA ILE A 349 10.98 -12.55 1.15
C ILE A 349 11.17 -13.07 2.57
N ILE A 350 10.21 -12.78 3.43
CA ILE A 350 10.30 -12.98 4.87
C ILE A 350 9.22 -13.96 5.30
N ASN A 351 9.62 -15.01 6.01
CA ASN A 351 8.70 -15.86 6.76
C ASN A 351 8.49 -15.28 8.16
N ILE A 352 7.23 -15.26 8.60
CA ILE A 352 6.82 -14.76 9.92
C ILE A 352 6.43 -15.97 10.77
N GLU A 353 7.16 -16.19 11.87
CA GLU A 353 6.85 -17.22 12.86
C GLU A 353 6.15 -16.54 14.06
N ARG A 354 4.94 -17.01 14.35
CA ARG A 354 4.06 -16.48 15.38
C ARG A 354 4.14 -17.29 16.68
#